data_937d675c631bc203155e36f6d07bb564
#
_entry.id   937d675c631bc203155e36f6d07bb564
#
_cell.length_a   1.000
_cell.length_b   1.000
_cell.length_c   1.000
_cell.angle_alpha   90.00
_cell.angle_beta   90.00
_cell.angle_gamma   90.00
#
_symmetry.space_group_name_H-M   'P 1'
#
loop_
_entity.id
_entity.type
_entity.pdbx_description
1 polymer ?
#
loop_
_entity_poly.entity_id
_entity_poly.type
_entity_poly.pdbx_seq_one_letter_code
_entity_poly.pdbx_strand_id
1 'polypeptide(L)'
;IWKAFQVDKEGNLGEGKIFFDGAELAKKGWQGAPDGFKIDKAGNLWATGPGGVLIISPAGKLLGRIEAGSATANVAFGEDGSTLFITADMNLLRVRTKTKGMGW
;
A
#
# COMPACT_ATOMS: atom_id res chain seq x y z
N ILE A 1 -3.39 11.08 -1.58
CA ILE A 1 -2.14 10.93 -2.35
C ILE A 1 -1.06 10.28 -1.49
N TRP A 2 -0.10 9.67 -2.16
CA TRP A 2 1.18 9.23 -1.57
C TRP A 2 2.28 10.09 -2.16
N LYS A 3 3.19 10.55 -1.31
CA LYS A 3 4.35 11.33 -1.71
C LYS A 3 5.63 10.54 -1.47
N ALA A 4 6.62 10.73 -2.31
CA ALA A 4 7.96 10.21 -2.15
C ALA A 4 8.95 11.35 -1.93
N PHE A 5 9.89 11.14 -1.01
CA PHE A 5 10.93 12.10 -0.67
C PHE A 5 12.29 11.43 -0.78
N GLN A 6 13.26 12.10 -1.39
CA GLN A 6 14.64 11.68 -1.28
C GLN A 6 15.14 11.99 0.14
N VAL A 7 15.98 11.10 0.67
CA VAL A 7 16.61 11.29 1.99
C VAL A 7 18.10 11.45 1.77
N ASP A 8 18.68 12.53 2.27
CA ASP A 8 20.11 12.78 2.17
C ASP A 8 20.91 11.94 3.18
N LYS A 9 22.26 12.08 3.15
CA LYS A 9 23.15 11.30 4.03
C LYS A 9 22.95 11.63 5.50
N GLU A 10 22.47 12.83 5.82
CA GLU A 10 22.21 13.30 7.18
C GLU A 10 20.78 12.93 7.66
N GLY A 11 19.96 12.32 6.79
CA GLY A 11 18.59 11.94 7.11
C GLY A 11 17.57 13.04 6.86
N ASN A 12 17.92 14.12 6.19
CA ASN A 12 16.97 15.19 5.85
C ASN A 12 16.16 14.81 4.62
N LEU A 13 14.88 15.23 4.62
CA LEU A 13 14.00 15.05 3.48
C LEU A 13 14.23 16.14 2.44
N GLY A 14 14.31 15.72 1.19
CA GLY A 14 14.29 16.60 0.04
C GLY A 14 12.87 17.06 -0.30
N GLU A 15 12.69 17.58 -1.51
CA GLU A 15 11.37 17.97 -2.01
C GLU A 15 10.50 16.74 -2.26
N GLY A 16 9.24 16.78 -1.77
CA GLY A 16 8.28 15.71 -1.97
C GLY A 16 7.67 15.75 -3.36
N LYS A 17 7.58 14.59 -4.00
CA LYS A 17 6.89 14.41 -5.28
C LYS A 17 5.69 13.51 -5.09
N ILE A 18 4.61 13.75 -5.85
CA ILE A 18 3.48 12.83 -5.86
C ILE A 18 3.94 11.51 -6.48
N PHE A 19 3.87 10.45 -5.68
CA PHE A 19 4.19 9.10 -6.12
C PHE A 19 2.98 8.44 -6.76
N PHE A 20 1.81 8.58 -6.14
CA PHE A 20 0.55 8.08 -6.66
C PHE A 20 -0.61 8.94 -6.17
N ASP A 21 -1.52 9.27 -7.08
CA ASP A 21 -2.74 10.03 -6.78
C ASP A 21 -3.95 9.10 -6.91
N GLY A 22 -4.64 8.87 -5.79
CA GLY A 22 -5.83 8.03 -5.72
C GLY A 22 -7.14 8.77 -5.97
N ALA A 23 -7.11 10.05 -6.37
CA ALA A 23 -8.32 10.86 -6.52
C ALA A 23 -9.32 10.24 -7.50
N GLU A 24 -8.86 9.69 -8.63
CA GLU A 24 -9.73 9.05 -9.62
C GLU A 24 -10.41 7.78 -9.07
N LEU A 25 -9.73 7.06 -8.17
CA LEU A 25 -10.31 5.90 -7.50
C LEU A 25 -11.37 6.34 -6.48
N ALA A 26 -11.10 7.41 -5.75
CA ALA A 26 -12.05 7.97 -4.79
C ALA A 26 -13.34 8.47 -5.49
N LYS A 27 -13.22 9.03 -6.68
CA LYS A 27 -14.37 9.48 -7.49
C LYS A 27 -15.30 8.32 -7.89
N LYS A 28 -14.81 7.08 -7.90
CA LYS A 28 -15.65 5.90 -8.14
C LYS A 28 -16.57 5.57 -6.97
N GLY A 29 -16.49 6.31 -5.86
CA GLY A 29 -17.24 6.04 -4.65
C GLY A 29 -16.64 4.93 -3.80
N TRP A 30 -15.42 4.50 -4.09
CA TRP A 30 -14.74 3.47 -3.31
C TRP A 30 -14.33 4.01 -1.95
N GLN A 31 -14.66 3.24 -0.91
CA GLN A 31 -14.35 3.60 0.47
C GLN A 31 -12.86 3.50 0.77
N GLY A 32 -12.42 4.32 1.72
CA GLY A 32 -11.07 4.31 2.22
C GLY A 32 -10.28 5.53 1.79
N ALA A 33 -9.20 5.75 2.50
CA ALA A 33 -8.23 6.81 2.28
C ALA A 33 -6.82 6.23 2.46
N PRO A 34 -5.77 6.88 1.96
CA PRO A 34 -4.40 6.48 2.25
C PRO A 34 -4.16 6.39 3.76
N ASP A 35 -3.67 5.22 4.22
CA ASP A 35 -3.38 4.96 5.63
C ASP A 35 -2.11 4.09 5.71
N GLY A 36 -2.17 2.87 6.22
CA GLY A 36 -0.99 2.01 6.36
C GLY A 36 -0.50 1.40 5.05
N PHE A 37 0.78 1.14 4.97
CA PHE A 37 1.38 0.47 3.81
C PHE A 37 2.63 -0.33 4.17
N LYS A 38 3.01 -1.23 3.28
CA LYS A 38 4.28 -1.97 3.30
C LYS A 38 4.85 -2.06 1.89
N ILE A 39 6.14 -2.37 1.79
CA ILE A 39 6.84 -2.55 0.52
C ILE A 39 7.29 -4.01 0.42
N ASP A 40 7.15 -4.60 -0.75
CA ASP A 40 7.64 -5.95 -1.02
C ASP A 40 9.09 -5.95 -1.52
N LYS A 41 9.67 -7.14 -1.68
CA LYS A 41 11.06 -7.30 -2.14
C LYS A 41 11.30 -6.77 -3.56
N ALA A 42 10.27 -6.68 -4.38
CA ALA A 42 10.35 -6.12 -5.72
C ALA A 42 10.21 -4.58 -5.72
N GLY A 43 9.97 -3.97 -4.55
CA GLY A 43 9.79 -2.54 -4.41
C GLY A 43 8.37 -2.05 -4.64
N ASN A 44 7.40 -2.96 -4.80
CA ASN A 44 6.01 -2.55 -4.94
C ASN A 44 5.43 -2.09 -3.61
N LEU A 45 4.66 -1.01 -3.65
CA LEU A 45 3.94 -0.49 -2.51
C LEU A 45 2.59 -1.21 -2.38
N TRP A 46 2.33 -1.79 -1.22
CA TRP A 46 1.06 -2.40 -0.86
C TRP A 46 0.40 -1.47 0.14
N ALA A 47 -0.52 -0.65 -0.32
CA ALA A 47 -1.04 0.50 0.42
C ALA A 47 -2.55 0.44 0.57
N THR A 48 -3.04 0.66 1.79
CA THR A 48 -4.46 0.86 1.99
C THR A 48 -4.89 2.21 1.41
N GLY A 49 -6.04 2.22 0.76
CA GLY A 49 -6.54 3.40 0.08
C GLY A 49 -7.95 3.21 -0.45
N PRO A 50 -8.42 4.10 -1.34
CA PRO A 50 -9.75 3.95 -1.93
C PRO A 50 -9.89 2.60 -2.63
N GLY A 51 -10.86 1.81 -2.18
CA GLY A 51 -11.18 0.52 -2.77
C GLY A 51 -10.46 -0.69 -2.18
N GLY A 52 -9.65 -0.54 -1.13
CA GLY A 52 -8.99 -1.65 -0.45
C GLY A 52 -7.47 -1.51 -0.38
N VAL A 53 -6.74 -2.56 -0.72
CA VAL A 53 -5.27 -2.52 -0.79
C VAL A 53 -4.85 -2.34 -2.24
N LEU A 54 -4.15 -1.25 -2.52
CA LEU A 54 -3.62 -0.92 -3.84
C LEU A 54 -2.18 -1.44 -3.95
N ILE A 55 -1.87 -2.10 -5.04
CA ILE A 55 -0.50 -2.54 -5.33
C ILE A 55 0.05 -1.59 -6.39
N ILE A 56 1.08 -0.84 -6.03
CA ILE A 56 1.64 0.24 -6.86
C ILE A 56 3.11 -0.07 -7.12
N SER A 57 3.51 -0.04 -8.39
CA SER A 57 4.90 -0.32 -8.78
C SER A 57 5.86 0.78 -8.28
N PRO A 58 7.19 0.50 -8.25
CA PRO A 58 8.19 1.53 -7.93
C PRO A 58 8.12 2.77 -8.82
N ALA A 59 7.57 2.65 -10.04
CA ALA A 59 7.36 3.76 -10.97
C ALA A 59 6.07 4.54 -10.71
N GLY A 60 5.30 4.18 -9.67
CA GLY A 60 4.04 4.85 -9.37
C GLY A 60 2.85 4.39 -10.21
N LYS A 61 2.92 3.21 -10.82
CA LYS A 61 1.84 2.66 -11.63
C LYS A 61 0.99 1.69 -10.81
N LEU A 62 -0.32 1.83 -10.85
CA LEU A 62 -1.25 0.89 -10.22
C LEU A 62 -1.20 -0.46 -10.95
N LEU A 63 -0.80 -1.51 -10.24
CA LEU A 63 -0.72 -2.88 -10.76
C LEU A 63 -1.98 -3.67 -10.51
N GLY A 64 -2.66 -3.41 -9.39
CA GLY A 64 -3.83 -4.15 -9.00
C GLY A 64 -4.40 -3.68 -7.67
N ARG A 65 -5.48 -4.33 -7.25
CA ARG A 65 -6.21 -3.99 -6.04
C ARG A 65 -6.74 -5.26 -5.38
N ILE A 66 -6.64 -5.32 -4.05
CA ILE A 66 -7.34 -6.31 -3.22
C ILE A 66 -8.55 -5.62 -2.63
N GLU A 67 -9.74 -6.06 -3.04
CA GLU A 67 -10.99 -5.58 -2.49
C GLU A 67 -11.29 -6.32 -1.19
N ALA A 68 -11.49 -5.59 -0.11
CA ALA A 68 -11.70 -6.16 1.23
C ALA A 68 -13.16 -6.07 1.70
N GLY A 69 -14.05 -5.50 0.90
CA GLY A 69 -15.47 -5.34 1.23
C GLY A 69 -15.78 -4.18 2.18
N SER A 70 -14.77 -3.58 2.79
CA SER A 70 -14.89 -2.42 3.68
C SER A 70 -13.61 -1.59 3.62
N ALA A 71 -13.61 -0.41 4.26
CA ALA A 71 -12.43 0.44 4.34
C ALA A 71 -11.27 -0.31 5.02
N THR A 72 -10.07 -0.19 4.45
CA THR A 72 -8.86 -0.80 4.98
C THR A 72 -7.99 0.25 5.66
N ALA A 73 -7.35 -0.14 6.78
CA ALA A 73 -6.53 0.76 7.58
C ALA A 73 -5.04 0.43 7.52
N ASN A 74 -4.67 -0.85 7.52
CA ASN A 74 -3.26 -1.21 7.57
C ASN A 74 -3.01 -2.60 6.97
N VAL A 75 -1.76 -2.87 6.63
CA VAL A 75 -1.29 -4.15 6.11
C VAL A 75 0.04 -4.53 6.75
N ALA A 76 0.29 -5.83 6.83
CA ALA A 76 1.59 -6.36 7.25
C ALA A 76 1.85 -7.69 6.56
N PHE A 77 3.08 -7.91 6.10
CA PHE A 77 3.53 -9.25 5.69
C PHE A 77 3.88 -10.06 6.93
N GLY A 78 3.52 -11.32 6.93
CA GLY A 78 3.77 -12.22 8.05
C GLY A 78 3.92 -13.67 7.60
N GLU A 79 3.99 -14.57 8.60
CA GLU A 79 4.29 -16.00 8.43
C GLU A 79 5.69 -16.16 7.80
N ASP A 80 5.78 -16.70 6.58
CA ASP A 80 7.03 -16.81 5.84
C ASP A 80 7.37 -15.54 5.03
N GLY A 81 6.64 -14.44 5.27
CA GLY A 81 6.77 -13.18 4.57
C GLY A 81 5.87 -13.03 3.34
N SER A 82 5.20 -14.10 2.91
CA SER A 82 4.35 -14.08 1.71
C SER A 82 2.85 -13.99 2.00
N THR A 83 2.47 -13.99 3.27
CA THR A 83 1.08 -13.78 3.67
C THR A 83 0.88 -12.31 4.03
N LEU A 84 -0.05 -11.64 3.35
CA LEU A 84 -0.43 -10.27 3.69
C LEU A 84 -1.63 -10.31 4.63
N PHE A 85 -1.46 -9.69 5.80
CA PHE A 85 -2.54 -9.43 6.75
C PHE A 85 -3.08 -8.04 6.53
N ILE A 86 -4.40 -7.88 6.57
CA ILE A 86 -5.10 -6.63 6.26
C ILE A 86 -6.10 -6.36 7.38
N THR A 87 -6.05 -5.18 7.99
CA THR A 87 -7.11 -4.71 8.85
C THR A 87 -8.15 -3.97 8.02
N ALA A 88 -9.38 -4.49 8.03
CA ALA A 88 -10.48 -3.98 7.22
C ALA A 88 -11.70 -3.83 8.11
N ASP A 89 -11.89 -2.63 8.65
CA ASP A 89 -12.94 -2.28 9.61
C ASP A 89 -12.91 -3.25 10.82
N MET A 90 -13.92 -4.08 11.02
CA MET A 90 -14.00 -5.05 12.13
C MET A 90 -13.28 -6.37 11.84
N ASN A 91 -12.70 -6.53 10.65
CA ASN A 91 -12.14 -7.80 10.20
C ASN A 91 -10.61 -7.73 10.14
N LEU A 92 -9.96 -8.85 10.47
CA LEU A 92 -8.59 -9.13 10.14
C LEU A 92 -8.58 -10.18 9.04
N LEU A 93 -8.14 -9.78 7.86
CA LEU A 93 -8.08 -10.64 6.68
C LEU A 93 -6.65 -11.09 6.43
N ARG A 94 -6.50 -12.20 5.74
CA ARG A 94 -5.19 -12.62 5.22
C ARG A 94 -5.31 -13.15 3.80
N VAL A 95 -4.26 -12.94 3.02
CA VAL A 95 -4.17 -13.43 1.65
C VAL A 95 -2.74 -13.87 1.36
N ARG A 96 -2.60 -15.02 0.69
CA ARG A 96 -1.28 -15.47 0.19
C ARG A 96 -0.93 -14.67 -1.05
N THR A 97 0.31 -14.17 -1.07
CA THR A 97 0.85 -13.45 -2.21
C THR A 97 1.94 -14.28 -2.91
N LYS A 98 2.32 -13.86 -4.11
CA LYS A 98 3.44 -14.46 -4.86
C LYS A 98 4.76 -13.73 -4.60
N THR A 99 4.78 -12.81 -3.64
CA THR A 99 5.96 -12.05 -3.25
C THR A 99 6.19 -12.17 -1.75
N LYS A 100 7.24 -11.53 -1.25
CA LYS A 100 7.50 -11.39 0.18
C LYS A 100 7.68 -9.93 0.53
N GLY A 101 7.32 -9.58 1.76
CA GLY A 101 7.62 -8.25 2.30
C GLY A 101 9.12 -7.98 2.33
N MET A 102 9.49 -6.71 2.21
CA MET A 102 10.88 -6.30 2.34
C MET A 102 11.39 -6.64 3.76
N GLY A 103 12.59 -7.24 3.84
CA GLY A 103 13.17 -7.70 5.10
C GLY A 103 12.88 -9.17 5.44
N TRP A 104 12.11 -9.86 4.65
CA TRP A 104 11.80 -11.29 4.85
C TRP A 104 12.75 -12.23 4.10
#